data_bf86e86eb3cc70eff5e8904c6c7a58c8
#
_entry.id   bf86e86eb3cc70eff5e8904c6c7a58c8
#
_cell.length_a   1.000
_cell.length_b   1.000
_cell.length_c   1.000
_cell.angle_alpha   90.00
_cell.angle_beta   90.00
_cell.angle_gamma   90.00
#
_symmetry.space_group_name_H-M   'P 1'
#
loop_
_entity.id
_entity.type
_entity.pdbx_description
1 polymer ?
#
loop_
_entity_poly.entity_id
_entity_poly.type
_entity_poly.pdbx_seq_one_letter_code
_entity_poly.pdbx_strand_id
1 'polypeptide(L)'
;MNLLYKSTRNSEKTVTASEAILKGLADDGGLFVPEYIPKLDVTMDELKGMTYQETAYAVMKQFLTDFTEEELKHCINSAYDSKFDTEVIAPLVKVEDTYHLELFHGATIAFKDMALSILPHLLTTAAKKNHVTNEIVILTATSGDTGKAALAGFADVPGTKIIVFYPKGGVSRVQELQMVTQKGENTSVVAIHGNFDNAQSGVKALFEDKDLEKELADAGYQFSSANSINIGRLVPQVVYYVYAYAKLLENEEIASGEEINVTVPTGNFGNILAAYYAKQMGVPIAKLICACLLYTSDAADDRISV
;
A
#
# COMPACT_ATOMS: atom_id res chain seq x y z
N MET A 1 -20.12 -12.36 -8.25
CA MET A 1 -20.46 -10.92 -8.29
C MET A 1 -19.21 -10.19 -7.81
N ASN A 2 -18.75 -9.18 -8.53
CA ASN A 2 -17.52 -8.48 -8.14
C ASN A 2 -17.77 -7.63 -6.89
N LEU A 3 -16.77 -7.55 -6.01
CA LEU A 3 -16.73 -6.57 -4.92
C LEU A 3 -16.52 -5.18 -5.52
N LEU A 4 -17.41 -4.25 -5.24
CA LEU A 4 -17.32 -2.89 -5.72
C LEU A 4 -16.77 -1.95 -4.64
N TYR A 5 -16.23 -0.84 -5.09
CA TYR A 5 -15.61 0.20 -4.26
C TYR A 5 -16.38 1.50 -4.41
N LYS A 6 -16.55 2.21 -3.30
CA LYS A 6 -17.24 3.50 -3.24
C LYS A 6 -16.35 4.55 -2.59
N SER A 7 -16.63 5.82 -2.90
CA SER A 7 -15.99 6.92 -2.20
C SER A 7 -16.49 7.04 -0.77
N THR A 8 -15.60 7.41 0.15
CA THR A 8 -15.96 7.76 1.54
C THR A 8 -16.84 9.02 1.63
N ARG A 9 -16.89 9.85 0.58
CA ARG A 9 -17.69 11.09 0.52
C ARG A 9 -19.00 10.89 -0.23
N ASN A 10 -19.00 10.06 -1.29
CA ASN A 10 -20.19 9.77 -2.08
C ASN A 10 -20.28 8.27 -2.38
N SER A 11 -21.30 7.61 -1.85
CA SER A 11 -21.51 6.17 -1.99
C SER A 11 -22.40 5.76 -3.18
N GLU A 12 -22.92 6.70 -3.96
CA GLU A 12 -23.84 6.40 -5.08
C GLU A 12 -23.08 5.83 -6.29
N LYS A 13 -21.83 6.30 -6.52
CA LYS A 13 -21.01 5.83 -7.63
C LYS A 13 -20.03 4.79 -7.14
N THR A 14 -20.13 3.59 -7.70
CA THR A 14 -19.22 2.48 -7.42
C THR A 14 -18.29 2.21 -8.60
N VAL A 15 -17.14 1.65 -8.31
CA VAL A 15 -16.11 1.28 -9.29
C VAL A 15 -15.58 -0.12 -8.98
N THR A 16 -14.92 -0.76 -9.93
CA THR A 16 -14.22 -2.03 -9.70
C THR A 16 -12.91 -1.80 -8.92
N ALA A 17 -12.29 -2.88 -8.43
CA ALA A 17 -11.01 -2.79 -7.73
C ALA A 17 -9.91 -2.21 -8.65
N SER A 18 -9.85 -2.66 -9.90
CA SER A 18 -8.86 -2.15 -10.86
C SER A 18 -9.05 -0.66 -11.15
N GLU A 19 -10.29 -0.18 -11.31
CA GLU A 19 -10.57 1.24 -11.48
C GLU A 19 -10.18 2.06 -10.24
N ALA A 20 -10.47 1.55 -9.02
CA ALA A 20 -10.11 2.20 -7.77
C ALA A 20 -8.59 2.33 -7.59
N ILE A 21 -7.83 1.28 -7.92
CA ILE A 21 -6.36 1.27 -7.89
C ILE A 21 -5.81 2.27 -8.92
N LEU A 22 -6.35 2.26 -10.13
CA LEU A 22 -5.89 3.11 -11.22
C LEU A 22 -6.10 4.60 -10.92
N LYS A 23 -7.26 4.96 -10.39
CA LYS A 23 -7.55 6.35 -9.98
C LYS A 23 -6.78 6.76 -8.73
N GLY A 24 -6.61 5.86 -7.78
CA GLY A 24 -5.98 6.12 -6.48
C GLY A 24 -6.82 6.97 -5.53
N LEU A 25 -7.54 7.97 -6.03
CA LEU A 25 -8.44 8.86 -5.28
C LEU A 25 -9.75 9.02 -6.06
N ALA A 26 -10.87 9.15 -5.36
CA ALA A 26 -12.16 9.39 -6.00
C ALA A 26 -12.27 10.85 -6.51
N ASP A 27 -13.11 11.04 -7.54
CA ASP A 27 -13.29 12.34 -8.22
C ASP A 27 -13.81 13.46 -7.26
N ASP A 28 -14.41 13.07 -6.14
CA ASP A 28 -14.90 13.95 -5.08
C ASP A 28 -13.88 14.17 -3.94
N GLY A 29 -12.65 13.68 -4.09
CA GLY A 29 -11.57 13.73 -3.12
C GLY A 29 -11.75 12.78 -1.94
N GLY A 30 -12.71 11.86 -1.97
CA GLY A 30 -12.87 10.77 -1.01
C GLY A 30 -11.94 9.59 -1.30
N LEU A 31 -11.73 8.72 -0.30
CA LEU A 31 -10.98 7.49 -0.47
C LEU A 31 -11.87 6.37 -1.01
N PHE A 32 -11.33 5.52 -1.86
CA PHE A 32 -12.03 4.30 -2.25
C PHE A 32 -11.98 3.26 -1.14
N VAL A 33 -13.16 2.80 -0.70
CA VAL A 33 -13.32 1.71 0.27
C VAL A 33 -14.23 0.63 -0.32
N PRO A 34 -14.01 -0.66 -0.02
CA PRO A 34 -14.90 -1.71 -0.48
C PRO A 34 -16.30 -1.54 0.14
N GLU A 35 -17.36 -1.92 -0.57
CA GLU A 35 -18.73 -1.84 -0.06
C GLU A 35 -18.93 -2.65 1.23
N TYR A 36 -18.17 -3.73 1.38
CA TYR A 36 -18.07 -4.52 2.60
C TYR A 36 -16.68 -5.15 2.70
N ILE A 37 -16.23 -5.46 3.90
CA ILE A 37 -14.99 -6.21 4.09
C ILE A 37 -15.29 -7.70 3.93
N PRO A 38 -14.70 -8.38 2.92
CA PRO A 38 -14.98 -9.79 2.65
C PRO A 38 -14.41 -10.68 3.77
N LYS A 39 -14.97 -11.87 3.92
CA LYS A 39 -14.40 -12.92 4.76
C LYS A 39 -13.34 -13.70 3.96
N LEU A 40 -12.38 -14.29 4.66
CA LEU A 40 -11.53 -15.30 4.05
C LEU A 40 -12.39 -16.50 3.63
N ASP A 41 -12.09 -17.07 2.48
CA ASP A 41 -12.72 -18.30 1.98
C ASP A 41 -11.91 -19.57 2.35
N VAL A 42 -10.87 -19.39 3.14
CA VAL A 42 -10.02 -20.44 3.72
C VAL A 42 -10.00 -20.29 5.24
N THR A 43 -9.84 -21.38 5.95
CA THR A 43 -9.70 -21.38 7.41
C THR A 43 -8.28 -20.99 7.81
N MET A 44 -8.10 -20.58 9.08
CA MET A 44 -6.77 -20.30 9.62
C MET A 44 -5.87 -21.54 9.61
N ASP A 45 -6.44 -22.73 9.77
CA ASP A 45 -5.70 -23.99 9.72
C ASP A 45 -5.21 -24.33 8.29
N GLU A 46 -5.99 -24.00 7.27
CA GLU A 46 -5.57 -24.16 5.86
C GLU A 46 -4.45 -23.19 5.46
N LEU A 47 -4.31 -22.07 6.16
CA LEU A 47 -3.21 -21.11 5.93
C LEU A 47 -1.87 -21.58 6.53
N LYS A 48 -1.87 -22.56 7.43
CA LYS A 48 -0.63 -23.15 7.95
C LYS A 48 0.19 -23.75 6.80
N GLY A 49 1.47 -23.54 6.83
CA GLY A 49 2.39 -24.04 5.79
C GLY A 49 2.35 -23.27 4.48
N MET A 50 1.44 -22.32 4.29
CA MET A 50 1.45 -21.45 3.12
C MET A 50 2.65 -20.52 3.16
N THR A 51 3.24 -20.29 1.99
CA THR A 51 4.22 -19.23 1.77
C THR A 51 3.54 -17.86 1.89
N TYR A 52 4.34 -16.79 1.99
CA TYR A 52 3.82 -15.43 1.97
C TYR A 52 3.02 -15.15 0.70
N GLN A 53 3.51 -15.61 -0.46
CA GLN A 53 2.85 -15.42 -1.75
C GLN A 53 1.50 -16.15 -1.84
N GLU A 54 1.41 -17.38 -1.31
CA GLU A 54 0.15 -18.13 -1.27
C GLU A 54 -0.87 -17.46 -0.34
N THR A 55 -0.43 -17.00 0.84
CA THR A 55 -1.26 -16.21 1.76
C THR A 55 -1.70 -14.89 1.12
N ALA A 56 -0.80 -14.22 0.39
CA ALA A 56 -1.12 -13.00 -0.35
C ALA A 56 -2.23 -13.24 -1.37
N TYR A 57 -2.15 -14.33 -2.12
CA TYR A 57 -3.21 -14.68 -3.06
C TYR A 57 -4.55 -14.97 -2.34
N ALA A 58 -4.54 -15.77 -1.27
CA ALA A 58 -5.75 -16.10 -0.51
C ALA A 58 -6.47 -14.85 0.03
N VAL A 59 -5.71 -13.85 0.49
CA VAL A 59 -6.25 -12.58 1.00
C VAL A 59 -6.68 -11.65 -0.13
N MET A 60 -5.78 -11.38 -1.08
CA MET A 60 -5.97 -10.32 -2.08
C MET A 60 -7.07 -10.65 -3.09
N LYS A 61 -7.29 -11.93 -3.43
CA LYS A 61 -8.39 -12.36 -4.32
C LYS A 61 -9.77 -11.99 -3.78
N GLN A 62 -9.93 -11.83 -2.46
CA GLN A 62 -11.20 -11.44 -1.84
C GLN A 62 -11.53 -9.96 -2.10
N PHE A 63 -10.50 -9.13 -2.25
CA PHE A 63 -10.62 -7.70 -2.52
C PHE A 63 -10.56 -7.37 -4.00
N LEU A 64 -9.65 -7.98 -4.74
CA LEU A 64 -9.35 -7.68 -6.13
C LEU A 64 -10.10 -8.65 -7.06
N THR A 65 -11.42 -8.69 -6.91
CA THR A 65 -12.30 -9.70 -7.52
C THR A 65 -12.45 -9.58 -9.03
N ASP A 66 -12.04 -8.48 -9.63
CA ASP A 66 -11.99 -8.29 -11.08
C ASP A 66 -10.62 -8.65 -11.70
N PHE A 67 -9.61 -8.96 -10.87
CA PHE A 67 -8.36 -9.56 -11.35
C PHE A 67 -8.52 -11.06 -11.54
N THR A 68 -7.96 -11.61 -12.62
CA THR A 68 -7.88 -13.05 -12.79
C THR A 68 -6.85 -13.65 -11.84
N GLU A 69 -6.94 -14.96 -11.60
CA GLU A 69 -5.95 -15.68 -10.80
C GLU A 69 -4.53 -15.50 -11.34
N GLU A 70 -4.35 -15.60 -12.66
CA GLU A 70 -3.06 -15.45 -13.33
C GLU A 70 -2.49 -14.05 -13.16
N GLU A 71 -3.32 -13.02 -13.36
CA GLU A 71 -2.94 -11.62 -13.18
C GLU A 71 -2.48 -11.36 -11.74
N LEU A 72 -3.25 -11.83 -10.77
CA LEU A 72 -2.97 -11.58 -9.36
C LEU A 72 -1.72 -12.33 -8.89
N LYS A 73 -1.59 -13.60 -9.26
CA LYS A 73 -0.38 -14.38 -8.98
C LYS A 73 0.87 -13.78 -9.64
N HIS A 74 0.74 -13.27 -10.86
CA HIS A 74 1.84 -12.56 -11.52
C HIS A 74 2.26 -11.33 -10.72
N CYS A 75 1.31 -10.48 -10.29
CA CYS A 75 1.60 -9.30 -9.47
C CYS A 75 2.29 -9.67 -8.16
N ILE A 76 1.79 -10.70 -7.47
CA ILE A 76 2.32 -11.17 -6.19
C ILE A 76 3.75 -11.69 -6.34
N ASN A 77 3.98 -12.60 -7.28
CA ASN A 77 5.29 -13.24 -7.48
C ASN A 77 6.35 -12.25 -8.01
N SER A 78 5.93 -11.23 -8.77
CA SER A 78 6.83 -10.18 -9.24
C SER A 78 7.20 -9.17 -8.15
N ALA A 79 6.38 -9.07 -7.11
CA ALA A 79 6.60 -8.15 -5.99
C ALA A 79 7.42 -8.78 -4.87
N TYR A 80 7.05 -9.98 -4.46
CA TYR A 80 7.61 -10.67 -3.29
C TYR A 80 8.60 -11.76 -3.75
N ASP A 81 9.76 -11.33 -4.18
CA ASP A 81 10.82 -12.15 -4.77
C ASP A 81 12.17 -11.87 -4.09
N SER A 82 13.27 -12.15 -4.75
CA SER A 82 14.65 -11.94 -4.29
C SER A 82 15.03 -10.47 -4.02
N LYS A 83 14.12 -9.52 -4.21
CA LYS A 83 14.29 -8.13 -3.73
C LYS A 83 14.15 -8.02 -2.22
N PHE A 84 13.53 -9.01 -1.57
CA PHE A 84 13.54 -9.17 -0.13
C PHE A 84 14.77 -9.98 0.28
N ASP A 85 15.43 -9.61 1.37
CA ASP A 85 16.65 -10.28 1.86
C ASP A 85 16.36 -11.57 2.62
N THR A 86 15.09 -12.00 2.68
CA THR A 86 14.63 -13.26 3.26
C THR A 86 13.53 -13.90 2.39
N GLU A 87 13.58 -15.21 2.23
CA GLU A 87 12.57 -15.99 1.50
C GLU A 87 11.20 -15.96 2.20
N VAL A 88 11.18 -15.75 3.51
CA VAL A 88 9.97 -15.67 4.33
C VAL A 88 9.20 -14.37 4.12
N ILE A 89 9.82 -13.35 3.53
CA ILE A 89 9.28 -12.01 3.23
C ILE A 89 8.95 -11.19 4.49
N ALA A 90 8.16 -11.73 5.42
CA ALA A 90 7.73 -11.08 6.66
C ALA A 90 7.92 -12.04 7.86
N PRO A 91 9.16 -12.22 8.34
CA PRO A 91 9.45 -13.10 9.46
C PRO A 91 8.74 -12.67 10.73
N LEU A 92 8.30 -13.65 11.51
CA LEU A 92 7.77 -13.45 12.86
C LEU A 92 8.80 -13.93 13.88
N VAL A 93 9.40 -12.99 14.61
CA VAL A 93 10.49 -13.25 15.55
C VAL A 93 10.00 -13.12 16.98
N LYS A 94 10.23 -14.15 17.78
CA LYS A 94 9.90 -14.16 19.23
C LYS A 94 11.03 -13.51 20.01
N VAL A 95 10.69 -12.50 20.81
CA VAL A 95 11.60 -11.87 21.77
C VAL A 95 10.88 -11.88 23.12
N GLU A 96 11.42 -12.63 24.07
CA GLU A 96 10.77 -12.90 25.37
C GLU A 96 9.34 -13.45 25.15
N ASP A 97 8.32 -12.75 25.66
CA ASP A 97 6.91 -13.13 25.56
C ASP A 97 6.17 -12.38 24.42
N THR A 98 6.90 -11.71 23.53
CA THR A 98 6.33 -10.89 22.47
C THR A 98 6.83 -11.35 21.10
N TYR A 99 5.91 -11.33 20.11
CA TYR A 99 6.23 -11.62 18.72
C TYR A 99 6.38 -10.32 17.94
N HIS A 100 7.45 -10.21 17.20
CA HIS A 100 7.77 -9.07 16.35
C HIS A 100 7.63 -9.48 14.89
N LEU A 101 6.67 -8.87 14.20
CA LEU A 101 6.52 -9.04 12.76
C LEU A 101 7.47 -8.07 12.06
N GLU A 102 8.52 -8.62 11.44
CA GLU A 102 9.55 -7.84 10.77
C GLU A 102 9.12 -7.51 9.35
N LEU A 103 8.94 -6.24 9.04
CA LEU A 103 8.46 -5.75 7.74
C LEU A 103 9.53 -4.92 6.98
N PHE A 104 10.77 -4.99 7.42
CA PHE A 104 11.87 -4.17 6.89
C PHE A 104 12.83 -4.93 5.94
N HIS A 105 12.46 -6.10 5.47
CA HIS A 105 13.30 -6.96 4.63
C HIS A 105 13.28 -6.60 3.14
N GLY A 106 12.50 -5.59 2.75
CA GLY A 106 12.43 -5.11 1.36
C GLY A 106 13.56 -4.18 0.95
N ALA A 107 13.58 -3.79 -0.31
CA ALA A 107 14.67 -3.06 -0.97
C ALA A 107 15.03 -1.71 -0.30
N THR A 108 14.12 -1.07 0.42
CA THR A 108 14.36 0.22 1.07
C THR A 108 14.39 0.15 2.60
N ILE A 109 14.33 -1.07 3.16
CA ILE A 109 14.41 -1.34 4.61
C ILE A 109 13.29 -0.61 5.37
N ALA A 110 12.10 -0.55 4.78
CA ALA A 110 10.92 0.06 5.38
C ALA A 110 9.68 -0.81 5.15
N PHE A 111 8.77 -0.85 6.13
CA PHE A 111 7.52 -1.61 6.00
C PHE A 111 6.70 -1.22 4.75
N LYS A 112 6.92 -0.04 4.21
CA LYS A 112 6.23 0.47 3.03
C LYS A 112 6.56 -0.34 1.77
N ASP A 113 7.68 -1.04 1.75
CA ASP A 113 8.05 -1.96 0.67
C ASP A 113 7.03 -3.09 0.52
N MET A 114 6.39 -3.52 1.60
CA MET A 114 5.35 -4.56 1.56
C MET A 114 4.19 -4.23 0.63
N ALA A 115 3.87 -2.95 0.47
CA ALA A 115 2.81 -2.50 -0.43
C ALA A 115 3.33 -1.82 -1.70
N LEU A 116 4.47 -1.14 -1.63
CA LEU A 116 5.03 -0.40 -2.78
C LEU A 116 5.79 -1.30 -3.76
N SER A 117 6.19 -2.51 -3.35
CA SER A 117 6.72 -3.52 -4.29
C SER A 117 5.63 -4.08 -5.21
N ILE A 118 4.40 -4.23 -4.73
CA ILE A 118 3.31 -4.82 -5.53
C ILE A 118 2.46 -3.78 -6.27
N LEU A 119 2.34 -2.55 -5.75
CA LEU A 119 1.48 -1.52 -6.34
C LEU A 119 1.77 -1.26 -7.82
N PRO A 120 3.03 -1.19 -8.29
CA PRO A 120 3.32 -1.00 -9.73
C PRO A 120 2.73 -2.11 -10.60
N HIS A 121 2.80 -3.35 -10.15
CA HIS A 121 2.26 -4.51 -10.87
C HIS A 121 0.73 -4.49 -10.90
N LEU A 122 0.10 -4.16 -9.77
CA LEU A 122 -1.36 -3.98 -9.71
C LEU A 122 -1.82 -2.84 -10.61
N LEU A 123 -1.11 -1.71 -10.59
CA LEU A 123 -1.45 -0.53 -11.37
C LEU A 123 -1.34 -0.78 -12.87
N THR A 124 -0.24 -1.38 -13.34
CA THR A 124 -0.05 -1.68 -14.76
C THR A 124 -1.02 -2.75 -15.24
N THR A 125 -1.36 -3.73 -14.41
CA THR A 125 -2.42 -4.71 -14.72
C THR A 125 -3.78 -4.03 -14.78
N ALA A 126 -4.11 -3.17 -13.82
CA ALA A 126 -5.34 -2.37 -13.82
C ALA A 126 -5.46 -1.49 -15.07
N ALA A 127 -4.37 -0.85 -15.50
CA ALA A 127 -4.33 -0.05 -16.72
C ALA A 127 -4.69 -0.89 -17.96
N LYS A 128 -4.09 -2.08 -18.10
CA LYS A 128 -4.38 -3.00 -19.22
C LYS A 128 -5.86 -3.44 -19.20
N LYS A 129 -6.40 -3.78 -18.03
CA LYS A 129 -7.81 -4.19 -17.86
C LYS A 129 -8.79 -3.09 -18.25
N ASN A 130 -8.48 -1.86 -17.93
CA ASN A 130 -9.31 -0.69 -18.22
C ASN A 130 -8.98 -0.05 -19.58
N HIS A 131 -8.20 -0.74 -20.42
CA HIS A 131 -7.82 -0.28 -21.76
C HIS A 131 -7.18 1.11 -21.78
N VAL A 132 -6.46 1.47 -20.72
CA VAL A 132 -5.74 2.73 -20.61
C VAL A 132 -4.50 2.67 -21.48
N THR A 133 -4.40 3.63 -22.38
CA THR A 133 -3.26 3.80 -23.31
C THR A 133 -2.30 4.89 -22.86
N ASN A 134 -2.75 5.77 -21.96
CA ASN A 134 -1.95 6.85 -21.42
C ASN A 134 -0.85 6.33 -20.48
N GLU A 135 0.29 6.97 -20.50
CA GLU A 135 1.35 6.72 -19.53
C GLU A 135 0.93 7.27 -18.15
N ILE A 136 1.12 6.49 -17.11
CA ILE A 136 0.64 6.84 -15.76
C ILE A 136 1.73 7.61 -15.01
N VAL A 137 1.44 8.84 -14.65
CA VAL A 137 2.34 9.71 -13.89
C VAL A 137 1.96 9.63 -12.39
N ILE A 138 2.83 9.03 -11.61
CA ILE A 138 2.66 8.88 -10.16
C ILE A 138 3.21 10.12 -9.47
N LEU A 139 2.34 10.87 -8.79
CA LEU A 139 2.74 11.98 -7.94
C LEU A 139 2.77 11.55 -6.48
N THR A 140 3.87 11.81 -5.80
CA THR A 140 4.06 11.45 -4.39
C THR A 140 4.68 12.61 -3.62
N ALA A 141 3.99 13.12 -2.62
CA ALA A 141 4.60 13.97 -1.60
C ALA A 141 5.11 13.10 -0.47
N THR A 142 6.30 13.40 0.05
CA THR A 142 6.92 12.59 1.12
C THR A 142 7.69 13.42 2.14
N SER A 143 7.73 12.94 3.38
CA SER A 143 8.69 13.36 4.41
C SER A 143 9.86 12.36 4.55
N GLY A 144 9.98 11.38 3.63
CA GLY A 144 11.11 10.45 3.59
C GLY A 144 10.77 9.06 3.04
N ASP A 145 10.29 8.15 3.88
CA ASP A 145 10.19 6.72 3.58
C ASP A 145 9.27 6.36 2.42
N THR A 146 8.13 7.04 2.29
CA THR A 146 7.19 6.77 1.19
C THR A 146 7.83 7.09 -0.17
N GLY A 147 8.52 8.24 -0.26
CA GLY A 147 9.13 8.65 -1.51
C GLY A 147 10.19 7.68 -2.00
N LYS A 148 11.11 7.26 -1.10
CA LYS A 148 12.16 6.29 -1.46
C LYS A 148 11.59 4.94 -1.86
N ALA A 149 10.59 4.43 -1.13
CA ALA A 149 9.97 3.14 -1.42
C ALA A 149 9.15 3.17 -2.72
N ALA A 150 8.45 4.27 -2.99
CA ALA A 150 7.74 4.46 -4.25
C ALA A 150 8.70 4.56 -5.45
N LEU A 151 9.78 5.34 -5.33
CA LEU A 151 10.80 5.41 -6.36
C LEU A 151 11.40 4.03 -6.67
N ALA A 152 11.77 3.25 -5.65
CA ALA A 152 12.32 1.91 -5.83
C ALA A 152 11.31 0.95 -6.48
N GLY A 153 10.03 1.03 -6.08
CA GLY A 153 8.98 0.16 -6.62
C GLY A 153 8.63 0.48 -8.07
N PHE A 154 8.62 1.76 -8.46
CA PHE A 154 8.26 2.20 -9.81
C PHE A 154 9.44 2.37 -10.76
N ALA A 155 10.69 2.22 -10.29
CA ALA A 155 11.87 2.37 -11.15
C ALA A 155 11.81 1.42 -12.35
N ASP A 156 11.89 2.00 -13.55
CA ASP A 156 11.88 1.30 -14.84
C ASP A 156 10.64 0.43 -15.11
N VAL A 157 9.53 0.68 -14.40
CA VAL A 157 8.25 0.00 -14.68
C VAL A 157 7.64 0.60 -15.94
N PRO A 158 7.45 -0.21 -17.02
CA PRO A 158 6.95 0.29 -18.29
C PRO A 158 5.56 0.92 -18.19
N GLY A 159 5.33 2.03 -18.90
CA GLY A 159 4.06 2.75 -18.91
C GLY A 159 3.81 3.60 -17.66
N THR A 160 4.84 3.81 -16.84
CA THR A 160 4.76 4.66 -15.66
C THR A 160 5.88 5.69 -15.59
N LYS A 161 5.59 6.84 -15.02
CA LYS A 161 6.57 7.84 -14.55
C LYS A 161 6.28 8.13 -13.10
N ILE A 162 7.32 8.39 -12.31
CA ILE A 162 7.16 8.78 -10.91
C ILE A 162 7.88 10.09 -10.61
N ILE A 163 7.17 11.01 -9.97
CA ILE A 163 7.70 12.28 -9.49
C ILE A 163 7.47 12.36 -7.98
N VAL A 164 8.57 12.45 -7.24
CA VAL A 164 8.54 12.57 -5.77
C VAL A 164 8.92 13.97 -5.36
N PHE A 165 8.05 14.61 -4.59
CA PHE A 165 8.25 15.93 -4.00
C PHE A 165 8.59 15.80 -2.52
N TYR A 166 9.69 16.42 -2.07
CA TYR A 166 10.09 16.42 -0.68
C TYR A 166 10.55 17.81 -0.21
N PRO A 167 10.36 18.15 1.07
CA PRO A 167 10.82 19.43 1.60
C PRO A 167 12.36 19.44 1.72
N LYS A 168 13.03 20.41 1.09
CA LYS A 168 14.47 20.59 1.17
C LYS A 168 14.90 20.86 2.62
N GLY A 169 15.75 19.98 3.16
CA GLY A 169 16.16 20.02 4.56
C GLY A 169 15.11 19.51 5.57
N GLY A 170 13.94 19.04 5.10
CA GLY A 170 12.87 18.49 5.94
C GLY A 170 12.85 16.95 6.02
N VAL A 171 13.83 16.28 5.42
CA VAL A 171 14.03 14.82 5.50
C VAL A 171 15.43 14.52 6.05
N SER A 172 15.65 13.32 6.58
CA SER A 172 16.98 12.93 7.02
C SER A 172 17.94 12.82 5.82
N ARG A 173 19.24 13.01 6.07
CA ARG A 173 20.25 12.91 5.02
C ARG A 173 20.24 11.55 4.32
N VAL A 174 20.02 10.47 5.07
CA VAL A 174 19.93 9.12 4.53
C VAL A 174 18.72 8.99 3.58
N GLN A 175 17.55 9.45 4.00
CA GLN A 175 16.33 9.43 3.17
C GLN A 175 16.48 10.28 1.90
N GLU A 176 17.06 11.48 2.02
CA GLU A 176 17.38 12.33 0.88
C GLU A 176 18.28 11.59 -0.12
N LEU A 177 19.39 11.02 0.36
CA LEU A 177 20.32 10.28 -0.49
C LEU A 177 19.65 9.08 -1.15
N GLN A 178 18.85 8.31 -0.44
CA GLN A 178 18.09 7.19 -1.01
C GLN A 178 17.17 7.62 -2.15
N MET A 179 16.56 8.81 -2.07
CA MET A 179 15.72 9.34 -3.15
C MET A 179 16.54 9.87 -4.32
N VAL A 180 17.51 10.76 -4.08
CA VAL A 180 18.25 11.45 -5.15
C VAL A 180 19.25 10.55 -5.88
N THR A 181 19.63 9.42 -5.29
CA THR A 181 20.50 8.43 -5.93
C THR A 181 19.74 7.26 -6.56
N GLN A 182 18.40 7.22 -6.43
CA GLN A 182 17.59 6.19 -7.07
C GLN A 182 17.79 6.25 -8.58
N LYS A 183 18.15 5.11 -9.16
CA LYS A 183 18.28 4.95 -10.61
C LYS A 183 16.94 4.55 -11.23
N GLY A 184 16.71 4.95 -12.45
CA GLY A 184 15.52 4.63 -13.26
C GLY A 184 15.26 5.75 -14.27
N GLU A 185 15.02 5.39 -15.53
CA GLU A 185 14.76 6.34 -16.62
C GLU A 185 13.44 7.10 -16.45
N ASN A 186 12.52 6.55 -15.64
CA ASN A 186 11.18 7.07 -15.41
C ASN A 186 11.02 7.74 -14.02
N THR A 187 12.13 7.94 -13.28
CA THR A 187 12.11 8.50 -11.92
C THR A 187 12.53 9.96 -11.89
N SER A 188 11.82 10.78 -11.12
CA SER A 188 12.15 12.20 -10.90
C SER A 188 11.96 12.57 -9.43
N VAL A 189 12.92 13.34 -8.90
CA VAL A 189 12.91 13.77 -7.50
C VAL A 189 13.03 15.29 -7.46
N VAL A 190 12.08 15.94 -6.78
CA VAL A 190 11.97 17.40 -6.72
C VAL A 190 11.99 17.86 -5.27
N ALA A 191 13.04 18.60 -4.90
CA ALA A 191 13.10 19.28 -3.60
C ALA A 191 12.33 20.60 -3.67
N ILE A 192 11.38 20.81 -2.76
CA ILE A 192 10.64 22.06 -2.67
C ILE A 192 11.14 22.94 -1.53
N HIS A 193 11.00 24.25 -1.66
CA HIS A 193 11.13 25.17 -0.56
C HIS A 193 9.83 25.23 0.24
N GLY A 194 9.85 24.73 1.48
CA GLY A 194 8.68 24.65 2.34
C GLY A 194 8.76 23.41 3.25
N ASN A 195 7.64 23.04 3.82
CA ASN A 195 7.49 21.84 4.64
C ASN A 195 6.72 20.73 3.91
N PHE A 196 6.49 19.62 4.60
CA PHE A 196 5.75 18.48 4.04
C PHE A 196 4.30 18.87 3.65
N ASP A 197 3.63 19.72 4.45
CA ASP A 197 2.26 20.13 4.16
C ASP A 197 2.19 20.94 2.86
N ASN A 198 3.22 21.74 2.56
CA ASN A 198 3.32 22.45 1.27
C ASN A 198 3.47 21.48 0.09
N ALA A 199 4.30 20.42 0.25
CA ALA A 199 4.42 19.39 -0.78
C ALA A 199 3.11 18.64 -1.02
N GLN A 200 2.43 18.25 0.06
CA GLN A 200 1.15 17.54 -0.01
C GLN A 200 0.04 18.40 -0.61
N SER A 201 -0.06 19.67 -0.19
CA SER A 201 -1.05 20.60 -0.75
C SER A 201 -0.80 20.88 -2.22
N GLY A 202 0.48 20.99 -2.62
CA GLY A 202 0.85 21.15 -4.03
C GLY A 202 0.45 19.94 -4.87
N VAL A 203 0.72 18.73 -4.41
CA VAL A 203 0.29 17.50 -5.10
C VAL A 203 -1.24 17.41 -5.19
N LYS A 204 -1.96 17.74 -4.12
CA LYS A 204 -3.44 17.79 -4.15
C LYS A 204 -3.96 18.78 -5.18
N ALA A 205 -3.38 19.98 -5.23
CA ALA A 205 -3.76 21.00 -6.21
C ALA A 205 -3.56 20.52 -7.66
N LEU A 206 -2.49 19.76 -7.95
CA LEU A 206 -2.27 19.16 -9.26
C LEU A 206 -3.36 18.13 -9.63
N PHE A 207 -3.83 17.32 -8.66
CA PHE A 207 -4.93 16.38 -8.88
C PHE A 207 -6.29 17.06 -9.09
N GLU A 208 -6.50 18.24 -8.51
CA GLU A 208 -7.75 18.99 -8.59
C GLU A 208 -7.81 19.92 -9.82
N ASP A 209 -6.69 20.15 -10.48
CA ASP A 209 -6.58 21.01 -11.67
C ASP A 209 -7.11 20.29 -12.93
N LYS A 210 -8.35 20.60 -13.31
CA LYS A 210 -9.04 19.97 -14.43
C LYS A 210 -8.50 20.43 -15.80
N ASP A 211 -7.92 21.61 -15.88
CA ASP A 211 -7.30 22.11 -17.11
C ASP A 211 -5.99 21.34 -17.36
N LEU A 212 -5.17 21.17 -16.33
CA LEU A 212 -3.95 20.35 -16.39
C LEU A 212 -4.27 18.89 -16.66
N GLU A 213 -5.30 18.30 -16.03
CA GLU A 213 -5.73 16.92 -16.27
C GLU A 213 -6.05 16.71 -17.76
N LYS A 214 -6.76 17.65 -18.37
CA LYS A 214 -7.10 17.60 -19.79
C LYS A 214 -5.86 17.75 -20.68
N GLU A 215 -4.99 18.72 -20.40
CA GLU A 215 -3.76 18.93 -21.16
C GLU A 215 -2.87 17.66 -21.13
N LEU A 216 -2.74 17.03 -19.97
CA LEU A 216 -2.00 15.78 -19.83
C LEU A 216 -2.65 14.63 -20.59
N ALA A 217 -3.98 14.51 -20.53
CA ALA A 217 -4.71 13.48 -21.26
C ALA A 217 -4.52 13.64 -22.78
N ASP A 218 -4.59 14.86 -23.29
CA ASP A 218 -4.33 15.18 -24.71
C ASP A 218 -2.86 14.88 -25.11
N ALA A 219 -1.93 14.96 -24.17
CA ALA A 219 -0.51 14.60 -24.35
C ALA A 219 -0.21 13.11 -24.11
N GLY A 220 -1.20 12.29 -23.80
CA GLY A 220 -1.04 10.85 -23.56
C GLY A 220 -0.61 10.47 -22.14
N TYR A 221 -0.87 11.33 -21.14
CA TYR A 221 -0.56 11.09 -19.74
C TYR A 221 -1.82 11.11 -18.87
N GLN A 222 -1.75 10.45 -17.71
CA GLN A 222 -2.74 10.57 -16.65
C GLN A 222 -2.10 10.46 -15.27
N PHE A 223 -2.66 11.16 -14.30
CA PHE A 223 -2.19 11.08 -12.92
C PHE A 223 -2.70 9.83 -12.18
N SER A 224 -1.87 9.35 -11.27
CA SER A 224 -2.24 8.41 -10.21
C SER A 224 -1.38 8.68 -8.96
N SER A 225 -1.71 8.02 -7.85
CA SER A 225 -1.03 8.23 -6.57
C SER A 225 -0.48 6.93 -6.00
N ALA A 226 0.74 7.00 -5.46
CA ALA A 226 1.34 5.94 -4.65
C ALA A 226 1.28 6.23 -3.14
N ASN A 227 0.57 7.26 -2.70
CA ASN A 227 0.35 7.53 -1.28
C ASN A 227 -0.62 6.51 -0.65
N SER A 228 -0.70 6.48 0.68
CA SER A 228 -1.55 5.54 1.44
C SER A 228 -3.07 5.72 1.21
N ILE A 229 -3.46 6.75 0.47
CA ILE A 229 -4.83 6.96 0.01
C ILE A 229 -5.29 5.93 -1.05
N ASN A 230 -4.36 5.29 -1.75
CA ASN A 230 -4.68 4.29 -2.76
C ASN A 230 -5.00 2.95 -2.10
N ILE A 231 -6.16 2.37 -2.42
CA ILE A 231 -6.57 1.05 -1.91
C ILE A 231 -5.59 -0.07 -2.29
N GLY A 232 -4.89 0.07 -3.41
CA GLY A 232 -3.81 -0.83 -3.82
C GLY A 232 -2.60 -0.84 -2.87
N ARG A 233 -2.53 0.14 -1.95
CA ARG A 233 -1.57 0.15 -0.84
C ARG A 233 -2.13 -0.43 0.45
N LEU A 234 -3.44 -0.39 0.66
CA LEU A 234 -4.06 -0.92 1.88
C LEU A 234 -4.18 -2.44 1.82
N VAL A 235 -4.70 -2.97 0.72
CA VAL A 235 -4.99 -4.41 0.58
C VAL A 235 -3.76 -5.30 0.79
N PRO A 236 -2.57 -5.01 0.23
CA PRO A 236 -1.37 -5.81 0.50
C PRO A 236 -0.94 -5.84 1.96
N GLN A 237 -1.29 -4.82 2.74
CA GLN A 237 -0.97 -4.77 4.15
C GLN A 237 -1.84 -5.70 5.02
N VAL A 238 -3.02 -6.08 4.54
CA VAL A 238 -3.86 -7.07 5.24
C VAL A 238 -3.16 -8.44 5.28
N VAL A 239 -2.40 -8.74 4.23
CA VAL A 239 -1.72 -10.04 4.05
C VAL A 239 -0.82 -10.39 5.22
N TYR A 240 0.06 -9.50 5.63
CA TYR A 240 1.04 -9.83 6.66
C TYR A 240 0.43 -10.03 8.05
N TYR A 241 -0.76 -9.52 8.33
CA TYR A 241 -1.49 -9.82 9.57
C TYR A 241 -2.10 -11.22 9.54
N VAL A 242 -2.67 -11.61 8.42
CA VAL A 242 -3.19 -12.97 8.21
C VAL A 242 -2.05 -13.97 8.27
N TYR A 243 -0.93 -13.66 7.59
CA TYR A 243 0.27 -14.48 7.59
C TYR A 243 0.89 -14.65 8.97
N ALA A 244 1.01 -13.57 9.75
CA ALA A 244 1.54 -13.62 11.11
C ALA A 244 0.70 -14.53 12.01
N TYR A 245 -0.64 -14.45 11.93
CA TYR A 245 -1.51 -15.34 12.69
C TYR A 245 -1.34 -16.80 12.26
N ALA A 246 -1.27 -17.07 10.96
CA ALA A 246 -1.03 -18.41 10.44
C ALA A 246 0.31 -19.00 10.92
N LYS A 247 1.37 -18.18 10.98
CA LYS A 247 2.68 -18.60 11.50
C LYS A 247 2.69 -18.86 13.00
N LEU A 248 1.92 -18.13 13.79
CA LEU A 248 1.73 -18.45 15.21
C LEU A 248 1.07 -19.82 15.40
N LEU A 249 0.06 -20.14 14.58
CA LEU A 249 -0.58 -21.46 14.58
C LEU A 249 0.35 -22.57 14.08
N GLU A 250 1.10 -22.32 13.03
CA GLU A 250 2.05 -23.29 12.45
C GLU A 250 3.14 -23.66 13.44
N ASN A 251 3.64 -22.69 14.19
CA ASN A 251 4.68 -22.87 15.19
C ASN A 251 4.14 -23.37 16.56
N GLU A 252 2.85 -23.69 16.65
CA GLU A 252 2.18 -24.15 17.89
C GLU A 252 2.29 -23.15 19.06
N GLU A 253 2.47 -21.85 18.78
CA GLU A 253 2.58 -20.79 19.78
C GLU A 253 1.21 -20.33 20.29
N ILE A 254 0.15 -20.59 19.55
CA ILE A 254 -1.26 -20.36 19.92
C ILE A 254 -2.13 -21.53 19.49
N ALA A 255 -3.26 -21.74 20.16
CA ALA A 255 -4.29 -22.70 19.76
C ALA A 255 -5.17 -22.12 18.64
N SER A 256 -5.82 -23.01 17.84
CA SER A 256 -6.76 -22.58 16.82
C SER A 256 -7.92 -21.80 17.43
N GLY A 257 -8.17 -20.59 16.93
CA GLY A 257 -9.19 -19.67 17.43
C GLY A 257 -8.77 -18.86 18.67
N GLU A 258 -7.56 -19.05 19.19
CA GLU A 258 -7.02 -18.21 20.25
C GLU A 258 -6.83 -16.77 19.75
N GLU A 259 -7.32 -15.80 20.53
CA GLU A 259 -7.25 -14.39 20.17
C GLU A 259 -5.89 -13.79 20.51
N ILE A 260 -5.36 -13.00 19.58
CA ILE A 260 -4.11 -12.24 19.80
C ILE A 260 -4.38 -10.74 19.93
N ASN A 261 -3.48 -10.03 20.58
CA ASN A 261 -3.43 -8.57 20.56
C ASN A 261 -2.38 -8.12 19.56
N VAL A 262 -2.69 -7.09 18.80
CA VAL A 262 -1.78 -6.52 17.80
C VAL A 262 -1.46 -5.07 18.14
N THR A 263 -0.19 -4.78 18.40
CA THR A 263 0.31 -3.43 18.66
C THR A 263 0.96 -2.89 17.39
N VAL A 264 0.49 -1.72 16.94
CA VAL A 264 0.97 -1.09 15.71
C VAL A 264 1.54 0.28 16.04
N PRO A 265 2.85 0.52 15.82
CA PRO A 265 3.40 1.87 15.83
C PRO A 265 2.72 2.68 14.72
N THR A 266 1.97 3.71 15.11
CA THR A 266 1.02 4.38 14.23
C THR A 266 1.32 5.88 14.14
N GLY A 267 1.67 6.32 12.94
CA GLY A 267 1.52 7.70 12.51
C GLY A 267 0.25 7.79 11.66
N ASN A 268 0.35 7.28 10.41
CA ASN A 268 -0.82 7.03 9.57
C ASN A 268 -1.56 5.79 9.99
N PHE A 269 -2.87 5.84 9.82
CA PHE A 269 -3.76 4.76 10.19
C PHE A 269 -3.83 3.62 9.16
N GLY A 270 -3.16 3.71 8.01
CA GLY A 270 -3.20 2.67 6.96
C GLY A 270 -2.79 1.30 7.48
N ASN A 271 -1.69 1.22 8.22
CA ASN A 271 -1.19 -0.05 8.76
C ASN A 271 -2.18 -0.68 9.77
N ILE A 272 -2.62 0.07 10.78
CA ILE A 272 -3.57 -0.44 11.78
C ILE A 272 -4.96 -0.70 11.18
N LEU A 273 -5.36 0.06 10.15
CA LEU A 273 -6.58 -0.19 9.39
C LEU A 273 -6.51 -1.52 8.65
N ALA A 274 -5.36 -1.90 8.10
CA ALA A 274 -5.17 -3.21 7.51
C ALA A 274 -5.32 -4.34 8.53
N ALA A 275 -4.83 -4.15 9.77
CA ALA A 275 -5.07 -5.09 10.87
C ALA A 275 -6.57 -5.19 11.23
N TYR A 276 -7.28 -4.08 11.19
CA TYR A 276 -8.74 -4.07 11.36
C TYR A 276 -9.44 -4.87 10.24
N TYR A 277 -8.99 -4.71 9.00
CA TYR A 277 -9.53 -5.50 7.87
C TYR A 277 -9.25 -7.00 8.09
N ALA A 278 -8.03 -7.39 8.49
CA ALA A 278 -7.72 -8.78 8.80
C ALA A 278 -8.65 -9.34 9.91
N LYS A 279 -8.89 -8.57 10.98
CA LYS A 279 -9.87 -8.92 12.02
C LYS A 279 -11.28 -9.12 11.44
N GLN A 280 -11.75 -8.21 10.61
CA GLN A 280 -13.06 -8.32 9.97
C GLN A 280 -13.15 -9.50 9.00
N MET A 281 -12.05 -9.89 8.36
CA MET A 281 -11.96 -11.06 7.50
C MET A 281 -12.05 -12.38 8.27
N GLY A 282 -11.88 -12.35 9.58
CA GLY A 282 -12.04 -13.52 10.46
C GLY A 282 -10.79 -13.94 11.21
N VAL A 283 -9.68 -13.16 11.11
CA VAL A 283 -8.49 -13.40 11.95
C VAL A 283 -8.85 -13.12 13.41
N PRO A 284 -8.58 -14.04 14.36
CA PRO A 284 -8.89 -13.86 15.77
C PRO A 284 -7.97 -12.82 16.43
N ILE A 285 -8.33 -11.55 16.30
CA ILE A 285 -7.65 -10.41 16.92
C ILE A 285 -8.57 -9.83 18.00
N ALA A 286 -8.15 -9.88 19.25
CA ALA A 286 -8.90 -9.29 20.36
C ALA A 286 -8.83 -7.76 20.30
N LYS A 287 -7.62 -7.21 20.40
CA LYS A 287 -7.38 -5.76 20.46
C LYS A 287 -6.39 -5.31 19.41
N LEU A 288 -6.68 -4.16 18.84
CA LEU A 288 -5.73 -3.35 18.07
C LEU A 288 -5.23 -2.23 18.99
N ILE A 289 -3.94 -2.18 19.23
CA ILE A 289 -3.30 -1.22 20.13
C ILE A 289 -2.53 -0.23 19.27
N CYS A 290 -3.03 0.99 19.20
CA CYS A 290 -2.39 2.09 18.50
C CYS A 290 -1.29 2.68 19.38
N ALA A 291 -0.03 2.36 19.07
CA ALA A 291 1.12 2.96 19.73
C ALA A 291 1.49 4.26 19.01
N CYS A 292 0.98 5.39 19.50
CA CYS A 292 1.21 6.71 18.92
C CYS A 292 1.48 7.76 19.99
N LEU A 293 1.97 8.93 19.56
CA LEU A 293 2.11 10.08 20.43
C LEU A 293 0.73 10.67 20.75
N LEU A 294 0.52 11.09 22.00
CA LEU A 294 -0.73 11.72 22.44
C LEU A 294 -1.01 13.05 21.72
N TYR A 295 0.04 13.76 21.30
CA TYR A 295 -0.07 14.94 20.45
C TYR A 295 0.43 14.53 19.06
N THR A 296 -0.46 14.33 18.17
CA THR A 296 -0.16 13.88 16.80
C THR A 296 0.14 15.03 15.87
N SER A 297 0.67 16.15 16.39
CA SER A 297 1.00 17.28 15.54
C SER A 297 2.03 16.94 14.45
N ASP A 298 2.65 15.79 14.54
CA ASP A 298 3.76 15.42 13.67
C ASP A 298 3.82 13.93 13.37
N ALA A 299 2.67 13.32 13.10
CA ALA A 299 2.67 12.02 12.49
C ALA A 299 3.28 12.19 11.10
N ALA A 300 4.56 11.84 11.03
CA ALA A 300 5.31 11.86 9.81
C ALA A 300 4.49 11.27 8.66
N ASP A 301 4.65 11.88 7.52
CA ASP A 301 4.37 11.36 6.21
C ASP A 301 2.92 11.31 5.75
N ASP A 302 1.95 11.32 6.59
CA ASP A 302 0.60 11.06 6.13
C ASP A 302 -0.45 11.69 7.04
N ARG A 303 -0.41 12.96 7.27
CA ARG A 303 -1.61 13.66 7.70
C ARG A 303 -2.63 13.59 6.58
N ILE A 304 -3.37 12.50 6.56
CA ILE A 304 -4.70 12.57 6.00
C ILE A 304 -5.46 13.45 6.98
N SER A 305 -5.64 14.72 6.64
CA SER A 305 -6.62 15.55 7.30
C SER A 305 -7.96 14.82 7.16
N VAL A 306 -8.51 14.39 8.27
CA VAL A 306 -9.89 13.95 8.37
C VAL A 306 -10.78 15.13 8.03
#